data_7fdc9c6b82c4c14389e79539e61d236b
#
_entry.id   7fdc9c6b82c4c14389e79539e61d236b
#
_cell.length_a   1.000
_cell.length_b   1.000
_cell.length_c   1.000
_cell.angle_alpha   90.00
_cell.angle_beta   90.00
_cell.angle_gamma   90.00
#
_symmetry.space_group_name_H-M   'P 1'
#
loop_
_entity.id
_entity.type
_entity.pdbx_description
1 polymer ?
#
loop_
_entity_poly.entity_id
_entity_poly.type
_entity_poly.pdbx_seq_one_letter_code
_entity_poly.pdbx_strand_id
1 'polypeptide(L)'
;FISNKFFSNKIKKNYSSEAYTFLINHLHKENDTAIQVFTKFGPLAFLPLSNTKTSIVFSYKGRKTVDERIIDIFKKYNSFYSLTKISKIEKFSLSFETLRNYTHDNILAFGDLIHRVHPLAGQGFNMTIRDIKIISRIVNDRISLGLPIDISVAEDFQNSTKHLNYLYGKAIDGIYEFFRLDS
;
A
#
# COMPACT_ATOMS: atom_id res chain seq x y z
N PHE A 1 -4.64 2.27 -17.38
CA PHE A 1 -4.65 2.23 -18.84
C PHE A 1 -3.23 2.19 -19.42
N ILE A 2 -2.34 3.12 -19.08
CA ILE A 2 -0.94 3.21 -19.55
C ILE A 2 -0.12 1.98 -19.11
N SER A 3 -0.31 1.49 -17.88
CA SER A 3 0.49 0.39 -17.34
C SER A 3 0.42 -0.90 -18.16
N ASN A 4 -0.73 -1.24 -18.70
CA ASN A 4 -0.89 -2.48 -19.46
C ASN A 4 -0.37 -2.39 -20.89
N LYS A 5 -0.21 -1.17 -21.43
CA LYS A 5 0.33 -0.94 -22.75
C LYS A 5 1.85 -1.08 -22.79
N PHE A 6 2.55 -0.54 -21.79
CA PHE A 6 4.00 -0.44 -21.78
C PHE A 6 4.68 -1.39 -20.76
N PHE A 7 3.96 -1.77 -19.69
CA PHE A 7 4.51 -2.53 -18.57
C PHE A 7 3.67 -3.76 -18.25
N SER A 8 3.65 -4.73 -19.17
CA SER A 8 2.87 -5.97 -19.05
C SER A 8 3.57 -7.07 -18.25
N ASN A 9 4.92 -7.06 -18.22
CA ASN A 9 5.72 -8.11 -17.59
C ASN A 9 5.82 -7.92 -16.08
N LYS A 10 4.84 -8.49 -15.34
CA LYS A 10 4.68 -8.37 -13.90
C LYS A 10 4.73 -9.73 -13.19
N ILE A 11 5.29 -9.74 -12.00
CA ILE A 11 5.05 -10.82 -11.03
C ILE A 11 3.79 -10.44 -10.27
N LYS A 12 2.79 -11.33 -10.27
CA LYS A 12 1.51 -11.14 -9.57
C LYS A 12 1.22 -12.26 -8.59
N LYS A 13 0.67 -11.89 -7.43
CA LYS A 13 0.08 -12.81 -6.47
C LYS A 13 -1.25 -12.22 -5.98
N ASN A 14 -2.34 -12.95 -6.16
CA ASN A 14 -3.63 -12.57 -5.61
C ASN A 14 -3.74 -13.10 -4.18
N TYR A 15 -4.14 -12.21 -3.25
CA TYR A 15 -4.32 -12.60 -1.85
C TYR A 15 -5.67 -13.27 -1.57
N SER A 16 -6.60 -13.27 -2.53
CA SER A 16 -8.00 -13.66 -2.32
C SER A 16 -8.64 -12.90 -1.15
N SER A 17 -8.22 -11.67 -0.96
CA SER A 17 -8.62 -10.76 0.11
C SER A 17 -9.05 -9.43 -0.48
N GLU A 18 -9.93 -8.71 0.21
CA GLU A 18 -10.39 -7.39 -0.17
C GLU A 18 -10.07 -6.37 0.93
N ALA A 19 -9.69 -5.16 0.55
CA ALA A 19 -9.68 -4.02 1.44
C ALA A 19 -11.04 -3.32 1.40
N TYR A 20 -11.59 -3.06 2.58
CA TYR A 20 -12.78 -2.25 2.81
C TYR A 20 -12.33 -0.96 3.46
N THR A 21 -12.69 0.18 2.85
CA THR A 21 -12.34 1.50 3.37
C THR A 21 -13.58 2.33 3.60
N PHE A 22 -13.63 3.03 4.73
CA PHE A 22 -14.72 3.93 5.07
C PHE A 22 -14.28 4.95 6.11
N LEU A 23 -15.05 6.01 6.25
CA LEU A 23 -14.83 7.03 7.26
C LEU A 23 -15.79 6.83 8.41
N ILE A 24 -15.29 7.04 9.62
CA ILE A 24 -16.11 7.17 10.80
C ILE A 24 -16.06 8.60 11.35
N ASN A 25 -17.21 9.14 11.76
CA ASN A 25 -17.25 10.28 12.64
C ASN A 25 -17.49 9.78 14.07
N HIS A 26 -16.87 10.41 15.03
CA HIS A 26 -16.92 10.02 16.43
C HIS A 26 -16.96 11.26 17.34
N LEU A 27 -17.27 11.08 18.61
CA LEU A 27 -17.19 12.14 19.60
C LEU A 27 -15.75 12.68 19.67
N HIS A 28 -15.64 13.96 20.02
CA HIS A 28 -14.33 14.63 20.09
C HIS A 28 -13.40 13.90 21.06
N LYS A 29 -12.20 13.60 20.60
CA LYS A 29 -11.08 13.09 21.39
C LYS A 29 -9.77 13.46 20.73
N GLU A 30 -8.67 13.47 21.47
CA GLU A 30 -7.33 13.55 20.91
C GLU A 30 -7.09 12.35 19.98
N ASN A 31 -6.71 12.61 18.73
CA ASN A 31 -6.70 11.62 17.66
C ASN A 31 -5.51 11.88 16.71
N ASP A 32 -4.32 11.61 17.19
CA ASP A 32 -3.03 11.86 16.52
C ASP A 32 -2.25 10.58 16.20
N THR A 33 -2.73 9.44 16.70
CA THR A 33 -2.01 8.17 16.63
C THR A 33 -2.74 7.17 15.74
N ALA A 34 -2.06 6.64 14.72
CA ALA A 34 -2.56 5.55 13.90
C ALA A 34 -2.49 4.22 14.68
N ILE A 35 -3.60 3.48 14.68
CA ILE A 35 -3.72 2.20 15.39
C ILE A 35 -3.97 1.09 14.37
N GLN A 36 -3.31 -0.05 14.53
CA GLN A 36 -3.58 -1.25 13.75
C GLN A 36 -3.85 -2.43 14.67
N VAL A 37 -4.98 -3.09 14.47
CA VAL A 37 -5.41 -4.29 15.19
C VAL A 37 -5.34 -5.48 14.24
N PHE A 38 -4.62 -6.52 14.63
CA PHE A 38 -4.62 -7.80 13.91
C PHE A 38 -5.79 -8.64 14.39
N THR A 39 -6.82 -8.73 13.57
CA THR A 39 -8.02 -9.52 13.87
C THR A 39 -7.90 -10.89 13.19
N LYS A 40 -8.69 -11.89 13.63
CA LYS A 40 -8.77 -13.18 12.96
C LYS A 40 -9.28 -13.09 11.49
N PHE A 41 -9.84 -11.96 11.10
CA PHE A 41 -10.31 -11.71 9.73
C PHE A 41 -9.28 -10.94 8.89
N GLY A 42 -8.20 -10.47 9.50
CA GLY A 42 -7.14 -9.68 8.89
C GLY A 42 -6.88 -8.35 9.62
N PRO A 43 -5.90 -7.56 9.17
CA PRO A 43 -5.53 -6.30 9.79
C PRO A 43 -6.60 -5.22 9.59
N LEU A 44 -6.95 -4.55 10.68
CA LEU A 44 -7.88 -3.43 10.76
C LEU A 44 -7.10 -2.19 11.24
N ALA A 45 -7.00 -1.17 10.40
CA ALA A 45 -6.30 0.07 10.70
C ALA A 45 -7.29 1.21 10.96
N PHE A 46 -6.95 2.03 11.94
CA PHE A 46 -7.61 3.27 12.32
C PHE A 46 -6.63 4.41 12.05
N LEU A 47 -6.92 5.24 11.06
CA LEU A 47 -6.04 6.30 10.58
C LEU A 47 -6.65 7.67 10.90
N PRO A 48 -6.08 8.42 11.87
CA PRO A 48 -6.59 9.73 12.26
C PRO A 48 -6.64 10.72 11.10
N LEU A 49 -7.77 11.44 11.00
CA LEU A 49 -7.92 12.58 10.08
C LEU A 49 -8.15 13.88 10.85
N SER A 50 -8.86 13.81 11.97
CA SER A 50 -9.08 14.92 12.89
C SER A 50 -9.58 14.38 14.25
N ASN A 51 -9.74 15.26 15.23
CA ASN A 51 -10.26 14.90 16.56
C ASN A 51 -11.72 14.37 16.57
N THR A 52 -12.38 14.37 15.41
CA THR A 52 -13.75 13.86 15.26
C THR A 52 -13.93 12.91 14.08
N LYS A 53 -12.83 12.60 13.34
CA LYS A 53 -12.91 11.82 12.11
C LYS A 53 -11.70 10.90 11.94
N THR A 54 -11.97 9.64 11.62
CA THR A 54 -10.94 8.60 11.40
C THR A 54 -11.27 7.82 10.14
N SER A 55 -10.24 7.52 9.34
CA SER A 55 -10.35 6.60 8.21
C SER A 55 -10.09 5.18 8.67
N ILE A 56 -10.93 4.26 8.23
CA ILE A 56 -10.81 2.83 8.50
C ILE A 56 -10.34 2.13 7.24
N VAL A 57 -9.33 1.28 7.39
CA VAL A 57 -8.85 0.37 6.35
C VAL A 57 -8.86 -1.04 6.91
N PHE A 58 -9.73 -1.88 6.40
CA PHE A 58 -9.87 -3.26 6.85
C PHE A 58 -9.52 -4.23 5.73
N SER A 59 -8.41 -4.93 5.85
CA SER A 59 -8.01 -5.99 4.92
C SER A 59 -8.68 -7.30 5.33
N TYR A 60 -9.82 -7.57 4.73
CA TYR A 60 -10.63 -8.74 5.07
C TYR A 60 -10.19 -9.97 4.29
N LYS A 61 -9.89 -11.04 5.04
CA LYS A 61 -9.59 -12.36 4.51
C LYS A 61 -10.89 -13.16 4.38
N GLY A 62 -11.20 -13.58 3.18
CA GLY A 62 -12.38 -14.41 2.92
C GLY A 62 -13.05 -14.10 1.60
N ARG A 63 -14.14 -14.81 1.33
CA ARG A 63 -14.98 -14.53 0.16
C ARG A 63 -15.61 -13.16 0.30
N LYS A 64 -15.94 -12.53 -0.85
CA LYS A 64 -16.72 -11.28 -0.90
C LYS A 64 -17.87 -11.34 0.08
N THR A 65 -17.99 -10.33 0.92
CA THR A 65 -19.02 -10.25 1.93
C THR A 65 -19.82 -8.96 1.80
N VAL A 66 -20.97 -8.91 2.46
CA VAL A 66 -21.84 -7.73 2.49
C VAL A 66 -21.31 -6.68 3.46
N ASP A 67 -21.66 -5.42 3.22
CA ASP A 67 -21.15 -4.28 3.98
C ASP A 67 -21.56 -4.34 5.45
N GLU A 68 -22.78 -4.84 5.75
CA GLU A 68 -23.28 -5.01 7.11
C GLU A 68 -22.35 -5.88 7.95
N ARG A 69 -21.87 -6.99 7.40
CA ARG A 69 -20.93 -7.88 8.09
C ARG A 69 -19.60 -7.20 8.38
N ILE A 70 -19.10 -6.38 7.45
CA ILE A 70 -17.86 -5.61 7.64
C ILE A 70 -18.03 -4.61 8.78
N ILE A 71 -19.19 -3.92 8.85
CA ILE A 71 -19.53 -2.99 9.91
C ILE A 71 -19.64 -3.71 11.26
N ASP A 72 -20.24 -4.88 11.32
CA ASP A 72 -20.40 -5.65 12.56
C ASP A 72 -19.04 -6.11 13.10
N ILE A 73 -18.17 -6.61 12.22
CA ILE A 73 -16.80 -6.98 12.61
C ILE A 73 -16.05 -5.74 13.09
N PHE A 74 -16.10 -4.64 12.34
CA PHE A 74 -15.46 -3.38 12.73
C PHE A 74 -15.94 -2.92 14.11
N LYS A 75 -17.26 -2.86 14.36
CA LYS A 75 -17.83 -2.47 15.65
C LYS A 75 -17.34 -3.34 16.81
N LYS A 76 -17.18 -4.65 16.58
CA LYS A 76 -16.65 -5.59 17.57
C LYS A 76 -15.23 -5.25 18.02
N TYR A 77 -14.37 -4.78 17.10
CA TYR A 77 -12.97 -4.44 17.37
C TYR A 77 -12.75 -2.95 17.64
N ASN A 78 -13.79 -2.12 17.51
CA ASN A 78 -13.73 -0.69 17.81
C ASN A 78 -13.93 -0.44 19.31
N SER A 79 -12.84 -0.47 20.07
CA SER A 79 -12.81 -0.02 21.47
C SER A 79 -12.34 1.44 21.64
N PHE A 80 -12.01 2.11 20.55
CA PHE A 80 -11.29 3.40 20.56
C PHE A 80 -12.19 4.60 20.39
N TYR A 81 -13.34 4.45 19.69
CA TYR A 81 -14.14 5.58 19.23
C TYR A 81 -15.64 5.41 19.53
N SER A 82 -16.25 6.44 20.13
CA SER A 82 -17.70 6.56 20.27
C SER A 82 -18.29 7.08 18.97
N LEU A 83 -18.87 6.18 18.17
CA LEU A 83 -19.32 6.44 16.81
C LEU A 83 -20.53 7.35 16.76
N THR A 84 -20.55 8.30 15.82
CA THR A 84 -21.73 9.13 15.48
C THR A 84 -22.22 8.84 14.07
N LYS A 85 -21.33 8.54 13.11
CA LYS A 85 -21.68 8.26 11.73
C LYS A 85 -20.64 7.38 11.05
N ILE A 86 -21.08 6.50 10.15
CA ILE A 86 -20.21 5.70 9.25
C ILE A 86 -20.55 6.11 7.82
N SER A 87 -19.52 6.33 6.98
CA SER A 87 -19.70 6.64 5.55
C SER A 87 -20.02 5.39 4.74
N LYS A 88 -20.27 5.56 3.44
CA LYS A 88 -20.31 4.46 2.47
C LYS A 88 -18.99 3.69 2.47
N ILE A 89 -19.07 2.38 2.36
CA ILE A 89 -17.91 1.50 2.25
C ILE A 89 -17.45 1.44 0.78
N GLU A 90 -16.14 1.58 0.57
CA GLU A 90 -15.49 1.31 -0.71
C GLU A 90 -14.69 0.02 -0.63
N LYS A 91 -14.60 -0.71 -1.76
CA LYS A 91 -13.98 -2.04 -1.84
C LYS A 91 -12.89 -2.06 -2.89
N PHE A 92 -11.75 -2.65 -2.53
CA PHE A 92 -10.60 -2.81 -3.41
C PHE A 92 -10.05 -4.22 -3.31
N SER A 93 -9.87 -4.90 -4.45
CA SER A 93 -9.21 -6.21 -4.47
C SER A 93 -7.72 -6.05 -4.18
N LEU A 94 -7.20 -6.90 -3.29
CA LEU A 94 -5.81 -6.87 -2.87
C LEU A 94 -4.98 -7.84 -3.71
N SER A 95 -3.88 -7.34 -4.25
CA SER A 95 -2.90 -8.12 -4.99
C SER A 95 -1.49 -7.60 -4.71
N PHE A 96 -0.54 -8.51 -4.73
CA PHE A 96 0.87 -8.14 -4.87
C PHE A 96 1.19 -8.09 -6.35
N GLU A 97 1.77 -6.98 -6.80
CA GLU A 97 2.29 -6.85 -8.17
C GLU A 97 3.66 -6.17 -8.11
N THR A 98 4.62 -6.69 -8.84
CA THR A 98 5.89 -6.00 -9.06
C THR A 98 6.34 -6.16 -10.51
N LEU A 99 6.85 -5.08 -11.09
CA LEU A 99 7.38 -5.09 -12.44
C LEU A 99 8.71 -5.86 -12.50
N ARG A 100 8.92 -6.58 -13.60
CA ARG A 100 10.23 -7.18 -13.91
C ARG A 100 11.18 -6.17 -14.54
N ASN A 101 10.66 -5.23 -15.33
CA ASN A 101 11.42 -4.16 -15.95
C ASN A 101 10.71 -2.83 -15.65
N TYR A 102 11.48 -1.82 -15.26
CA TYR A 102 10.99 -0.50 -14.87
C TYR A 102 11.04 0.50 -16.03
N THR A 103 11.72 0.12 -17.12
CA THR A 103 11.92 0.97 -18.30
C THR A 103 11.22 0.39 -19.52
N HIS A 104 10.71 1.26 -20.37
CA HIS A 104 10.21 0.96 -21.70
C HIS A 104 10.52 2.17 -22.59
N ASP A 105 11.42 2.01 -23.57
CA ASP A 105 12.00 3.10 -24.34
C ASP A 105 12.45 4.24 -23.39
N ASN A 106 11.97 5.47 -23.59
CA ASN A 106 12.29 6.63 -22.73
C ASN A 106 11.30 6.83 -21.57
N ILE A 107 10.54 5.79 -21.21
CA ILE A 107 9.54 5.86 -20.12
C ILE A 107 10.05 5.06 -18.93
N LEU A 108 10.09 5.70 -17.75
CA LEU A 108 10.33 5.07 -16.46
C LEU A 108 9.01 4.83 -15.74
N ALA A 109 8.75 3.58 -15.34
CA ALA A 109 7.69 3.27 -14.38
C ALA A 109 8.09 3.76 -13.00
N PHE A 110 7.12 4.23 -12.19
CA PHE A 110 7.38 4.74 -10.85
C PHE A 110 6.23 4.48 -9.87
N GLY A 111 6.53 4.43 -8.57
CA GLY A 111 5.56 4.28 -7.49
C GLY A 111 4.77 2.97 -7.57
N ASP A 112 3.45 3.03 -7.36
CA ASP A 112 2.54 1.88 -7.35
C ASP A 112 2.53 1.10 -8.68
N LEU A 113 3.06 1.68 -9.76
CA LEU A 113 3.23 0.97 -11.02
C LEU A 113 4.35 -0.09 -10.92
N ILE A 114 5.44 0.22 -10.19
CA ILE A 114 6.56 -0.70 -9.98
C ILE A 114 6.19 -1.78 -8.97
N HIS A 115 5.59 -1.37 -7.83
CA HIS A 115 5.34 -2.24 -6.70
C HIS A 115 3.98 -1.93 -6.07
N ARG A 116 3.05 -2.86 -6.19
CA ARG A 116 1.82 -2.87 -5.42
C ARG A 116 1.94 -3.94 -4.35
N VAL A 117 1.96 -3.51 -3.09
CA VAL A 117 2.10 -4.40 -1.93
C VAL A 117 0.82 -4.43 -1.11
N HIS A 118 0.69 -5.39 -0.20
CA HIS A 118 -0.40 -5.41 0.76
C HIS A 118 -0.42 -4.11 1.57
N PRO A 119 -1.59 -3.48 1.82
CA PRO A 119 -1.70 -2.21 2.55
C PRO A 119 -1.39 -2.33 4.05
N LEU A 120 -0.51 -3.26 4.42
CA LEU A 120 -0.04 -3.45 5.78
C LEU A 120 0.78 -2.22 6.20
N ALA A 121 0.29 -1.48 7.18
CA ALA A 121 0.94 -0.28 7.73
C ALA A 121 1.36 0.79 6.69
N GLY A 122 0.67 0.89 5.54
CA GLY A 122 0.93 1.93 4.53
C GLY A 122 2.29 1.86 3.82
N GLN A 123 2.93 0.69 3.79
CA GLN A 123 4.31 0.53 3.31
C GLN A 123 4.52 0.87 1.83
N GLY A 124 3.50 0.77 0.97
CA GLY A 124 3.61 1.12 -0.45
C GLY A 124 4.07 2.57 -0.67
N PHE A 125 3.49 3.51 0.08
CA PHE A 125 3.89 4.92 0.02
C PHE A 125 5.33 5.13 0.50
N ASN A 126 5.75 4.47 1.59
CA ASN A 126 7.12 4.55 2.11
C ASN A 126 8.15 4.03 1.09
N MET A 127 7.83 2.97 0.34
CA MET A 127 8.66 2.48 -0.76
C MET A 127 8.80 3.55 -1.86
N THR A 128 7.72 4.22 -2.22
CA THR A 128 7.73 5.30 -3.22
C THR A 128 8.59 6.48 -2.76
N ILE A 129 8.51 6.91 -1.50
CA ILE A 129 9.35 7.99 -0.94
C ILE A 129 10.84 7.61 -0.97
N ARG A 130 11.17 6.36 -0.65
CA ARG A 130 12.55 5.86 -0.78
C ARG A 130 13.02 5.92 -2.23
N ASP A 131 12.19 5.49 -3.17
CA ASP A 131 12.52 5.47 -4.59
C ASP A 131 12.72 6.90 -5.14
N ILE A 132 11.95 7.89 -4.66
CA ILE A 132 12.16 9.32 -4.96
C ILE A 132 13.56 9.77 -4.51
N LYS A 133 13.97 9.41 -3.28
CA LYS A 133 15.31 9.77 -2.78
C LYS A 133 16.42 9.18 -3.63
N ILE A 134 16.26 7.93 -4.09
CA ILE A 134 17.26 7.24 -4.92
C ILE A 134 17.37 7.91 -6.29
N ILE A 135 16.26 8.14 -6.99
CA ILE A 135 16.30 8.77 -8.32
C ILE A 135 16.81 10.21 -8.24
N SER A 136 16.42 10.97 -7.21
CA SER A 136 16.92 12.34 -6.99
C SER A 136 18.45 12.36 -6.80
N ARG A 137 18.99 11.40 -6.05
CA ARG A 137 20.46 11.26 -5.90
C ARG A 137 21.13 10.95 -7.23
N ILE A 138 20.62 9.97 -7.99
CA ILE A 138 21.20 9.60 -9.30
C ILE A 138 21.23 10.82 -10.24
N VAL A 139 20.13 11.58 -10.30
CA VAL A 139 20.06 12.79 -11.14
C VAL A 139 21.06 13.85 -10.68
N ASN A 140 21.16 14.13 -9.38
CA ASN A 140 22.08 15.10 -8.81
C ASN A 140 23.55 14.69 -9.06
N ASP A 141 23.90 13.43 -8.87
CA ASP A 141 25.25 12.90 -9.12
C ASP A 141 25.64 13.09 -10.59
N ARG A 142 24.73 12.78 -11.53
CA ARG A 142 24.98 12.99 -12.96
C ARG A 142 25.14 14.47 -13.34
N ILE A 143 24.31 15.34 -12.80
CA ILE A 143 24.43 16.79 -13.02
C ILE A 143 25.81 17.29 -12.53
N SER A 144 26.23 16.87 -11.33
CA SER A 144 27.51 17.29 -10.75
C SER A 144 28.72 16.80 -11.51
N LEU A 145 28.59 15.67 -12.20
CA LEU A 145 29.64 15.05 -13.04
C LEU A 145 29.57 15.49 -14.52
N GLY A 146 28.61 16.35 -14.90
CA GLY A 146 28.39 16.76 -16.29
C GLY A 146 27.92 15.62 -17.21
N LEU A 147 27.34 14.55 -16.66
CA LEU A 147 26.83 13.42 -17.41
C LEU A 147 25.42 13.69 -17.98
N PRO A 148 25.04 13.07 -19.11
CA PRO A 148 23.73 13.27 -19.70
C PRO A 148 22.61 12.76 -18.81
N ILE A 149 21.46 13.48 -18.85
CA ILE A 149 20.20 13.05 -18.23
C ILE A 149 19.34 12.43 -19.32
N ASP A 150 19.56 11.15 -19.55
CA ASP A 150 18.89 10.34 -20.58
C ASP A 150 18.34 9.03 -19.99
N ILE A 151 18.05 8.04 -20.81
CA ILE A 151 17.49 6.75 -20.38
C ILE A 151 18.38 6.01 -19.38
N SER A 152 19.69 6.27 -19.37
CA SER A 152 20.61 5.65 -18.43
C SER A 152 20.33 6.00 -16.97
N VAL A 153 19.69 7.16 -16.69
CA VAL A 153 19.16 7.50 -15.34
C VAL A 153 18.13 6.46 -14.90
N ALA A 154 17.23 6.08 -15.79
CA ALA A 154 16.19 5.10 -15.51
C ALA A 154 16.76 3.68 -15.33
N GLU A 155 17.81 3.33 -16.08
CA GLU A 155 18.53 2.06 -15.94
C GLU A 155 19.28 1.99 -14.60
N ASP A 156 19.99 3.05 -14.22
CA ASP A 156 20.66 3.14 -12.91
C ASP A 156 19.67 3.05 -11.76
N PHE A 157 18.52 3.72 -11.88
CA PHE A 157 17.45 3.63 -10.90
C PHE A 157 16.92 2.21 -10.79
N GLN A 158 16.60 1.54 -11.92
CA GLN A 158 16.17 0.15 -11.93
C GLN A 158 17.19 -0.77 -11.27
N ASN A 159 18.47 -0.66 -11.64
CA ASN A 159 19.54 -1.49 -11.10
C ASN A 159 19.72 -1.30 -9.59
N SER A 160 19.56 -0.06 -9.10
CA SER A 160 19.71 0.27 -7.69
C SER A 160 18.51 -0.14 -6.83
N THR A 161 17.30 -0.27 -7.41
CA THR A 161 16.07 -0.42 -6.61
C THR A 161 15.36 -1.76 -6.79
N LYS A 162 15.53 -2.43 -7.93
CA LYS A 162 14.72 -3.60 -8.31
C LYS A 162 14.78 -4.75 -7.29
N HIS A 163 15.96 -5.15 -6.86
CA HIS A 163 16.11 -6.23 -5.88
C HIS A 163 15.64 -5.80 -4.48
N LEU A 164 15.85 -4.55 -4.10
CA LEU A 164 15.36 -3.99 -2.83
C LEU A 164 13.83 -3.97 -2.81
N ASN A 165 13.19 -3.51 -3.88
CA ASN A 165 11.74 -3.50 -4.02
C ASN A 165 11.15 -4.91 -3.94
N TYR A 166 11.81 -5.88 -4.57
CA TYR A 166 11.39 -7.28 -4.50
C TYR A 166 11.52 -7.84 -3.08
N LEU A 167 12.65 -7.62 -2.41
CA LEU A 167 12.86 -8.09 -1.03
C LEU A 167 11.87 -7.45 -0.05
N TYR A 168 11.65 -6.14 -0.14
CA TYR A 168 10.67 -5.43 0.68
C TYR A 168 9.26 -5.97 0.45
N GLY A 169 8.86 -6.13 -0.81
CA GLY A 169 7.57 -6.70 -1.15
C GLY A 169 7.39 -8.12 -0.57
N LYS A 170 8.44 -8.95 -0.63
CA LYS A 170 8.44 -10.29 -0.04
C LYS A 170 8.41 -10.27 1.48
N ALA A 171 9.09 -9.33 2.12
CA ALA A 171 9.05 -9.17 3.57
C ALA A 171 7.64 -8.80 4.06
N ILE A 172 6.99 -7.84 3.39
CA ILE A 172 5.59 -7.45 3.69
C ILE A 172 4.65 -8.65 3.49
N ASP A 173 4.83 -9.40 2.39
CA ASP A 173 4.06 -10.62 2.11
C ASP A 173 4.28 -11.68 3.20
N GLY A 174 5.52 -11.87 3.64
CA GLY A 174 5.87 -12.80 4.72
C GLY A 174 5.24 -12.42 6.07
N ILE A 175 5.26 -11.15 6.43
CA ILE A 175 4.58 -10.64 7.64
C ILE A 175 3.08 -10.91 7.55
N TYR A 176 2.45 -10.59 6.41
CA TYR A 176 1.02 -10.85 6.19
C TYR A 176 0.69 -12.35 6.34
N GLU A 177 1.50 -13.23 5.73
CA GLU A 177 1.30 -14.69 5.82
C GLU A 177 1.53 -15.20 7.25
N PHE A 178 2.52 -14.69 7.99
CA PHE A 178 2.77 -15.05 9.38
C PHE A 178 1.54 -14.79 10.26
N PHE A 179 0.99 -13.58 10.21
CA PHE A 179 -0.24 -13.26 10.95
C PHE A 179 -1.48 -14.01 10.44
N ARG A 180 -1.40 -14.61 9.26
CA ARG A 180 -2.46 -15.46 8.70
C ARG A 180 -2.46 -16.86 9.30
N LEU A 181 -1.30 -17.39 9.71
CA LEU A 181 -1.16 -18.75 10.26
C LEU A 181 -1.65 -18.85 11.70
N ASP A 182 -1.54 -17.76 12.48
CA ASP A 182 -1.95 -17.70 13.89
C ASP A 182 -3.45 -17.38 14.10
N SER A 183 -4.29 -17.48 13.05
CA SER A 183 -5.69 -17.03 13.07
C SER A 183 -6.67 -18.16 12.82
#